data_21b38342433ce6bc5e01e6c8db5a6780
#
_entry.id   21b38342433ce6bc5e01e6c8db5a6780
#
_cell.length_a   1.000
_cell.length_b   1.000
_cell.length_c   1.000
_cell.angle_alpha   90.00
_cell.angle_beta   90.00
_cell.angle_gamma   90.00
#
_symmetry.space_group_name_H-M   'P 1'
#
loop_
_entity.id
_entity.type
_entity.pdbx_description
1 polymer ?
#
loop_
_entity_poly.entity_id
_entity_poly.type
_entity_poly.pdbx_seq_one_letter_code
_entity_poly.pdbx_strand_id
1 'polypeptide(L)'
;MTYELVYTNKNKKDLKLAQKRNYDMNKMKDVLILLKSGKKLPAKYKDHELKGDWKGFRELHISPDWLLIYTKNKTELILTLTRTGSHSELFKK
;
A
#
# COMPACT_ATOMS: atom_id res chain seq x y z
N MET A 1 13.44 -12.91 6.25
CA MET A 1 13.02 -11.89 7.21
C MET A 1 11.59 -11.47 6.93
N THR A 2 10.79 -11.32 7.97
CA THR A 2 9.41 -10.86 7.82
C THR A 2 9.24 -9.47 8.42
N TYR A 3 8.39 -8.67 7.78
CA TYR A 3 8.04 -7.34 8.27
C TYR A 3 6.77 -7.40 9.09
N GLU A 4 6.67 -6.55 10.10
CA GLU A 4 5.43 -6.33 10.83
C GLU A 4 4.60 -5.31 10.06
N LEU A 5 3.30 -5.57 9.91
CA LEU A 5 2.38 -4.66 9.25
C LEU A 5 1.67 -3.79 10.27
N VAL A 6 1.75 -2.48 10.08
CA VAL A 6 1.06 -1.49 10.91
C VAL A 6 0.08 -0.73 10.02
N TYR A 7 -1.14 -0.55 10.49
CA TYR A 7 -2.21 0.11 9.73
C TYR A 7 -2.52 1.46 10.36
N THR A 8 -2.48 2.54 9.57
CA THR A 8 -2.95 3.83 10.06
C THR A 8 -4.48 3.83 10.18
N ASN A 9 -5.02 4.75 10.96
CA ASN A 9 -6.48 4.88 11.07
C ASN A 9 -7.11 5.22 9.71
N LYS A 10 -6.45 6.07 8.93
CA LYS A 10 -6.92 6.40 7.58
C LYS A 10 -6.94 5.18 6.68
N ASN A 11 -5.89 4.34 6.75
CA ASN A 11 -5.83 3.13 5.95
C ASN A 11 -6.96 2.15 6.33
N LYS A 12 -7.25 2.03 7.62
CA LYS A 12 -8.37 1.19 8.08
C LYS A 12 -9.69 1.64 7.50
N LYS A 13 -9.92 2.95 7.44
CA LYS A 13 -11.13 3.52 6.82
C LYS A 13 -11.13 3.27 5.33
N ASP A 14 -9.98 3.45 4.67
CA ASP A 14 -9.85 3.18 3.24
C ASP A 14 -10.18 1.73 2.91
N LEU A 15 -9.72 0.79 3.73
CA LEU A 15 -10.00 -0.64 3.53
C LEU A 15 -11.48 -0.96 3.65
N LYS A 16 -12.17 -0.35 4.61
CA LYS A 16 -13.61 -0.51 4.75
C LYS A 16 -14.35 0.00 3.53
N LEU A 17 -13.91 1.15 3.00
CA LEU A 17 -14.51 1.72 1.81
C LEU A 17 -14.28 0.84 0.57
N ALA A 18 -13.06 0.33 0.42
CA ALA A 18 -12.73 -0.59 -0.67
C ALA A 18 -13.61 -1.83 -0.63
N GLN A 19 -13.81 -2.40 0.56
CA GLN A 19 -14.67 -3.56 0.75
C GLN A 19 -16.12 -3.24 0.39
N LYS A 20 -16.60 -2.07 0.80
CA LYS A 20 -17.95 -1.60 0.46
C LYS A 20 -18.15 -1.45 -1.03
N ARG A 21 -17.10 -1.03 -1.75
CA ARG A 21 -17.12 -0.85 -3.21
C ARG A 21 -16.88 -2.14 -3.97
N ASN A 22 -16.84 -3.27 -3.28
CA ASN A 22 -16.62 -4.59 -3.87
C ASN A 22 -15.27 -4.73 -4.59
N TYR A 23 -14.23 -4.04 -4.11
CA TYR A 23 -12.88 -4.27 -4.58
C TYR A 23 -12.48 -5.70 -4.22
N ASP A 24 -11.68 -6.33 -5.08
CA ASP A 24 -11.22 -7.69 -4.82
C ASP A 24 -10.18 -7.70 -3.70
N MET A 25 -10.65 -7.91 -2.48
CA MET A 25 -9.78 -7.90 -1.29
C MET A 25 -8.76 -9.02 -1.29
N ASN A 26 -8.93 -10.05 -2.11
CA ASN A 26 -7.91 -11.09 -2.26
C ASN A 26 -6.64 -10.52 -2.91
N LYS A 27 -6.80 -9.56 -3.81
CA LYS A 27 -5.64 -8.87 -4.41
C LYS A 27 -4.86 -8.10 -3.36
N MET A 28 -5.54 -7.43 -2.44
CA MET A 28 -4.89 -6.74 -1.32
C MET A 28 -4.15 -7.75 -0.45
N LYS A 29 -4.79 -8.87 -0.13
CA LYS A 29 -4.19 -9.91 0.69
C LYS A 29 -2.90 -10.44 0.05
N ASP A 30 -2.91 -10.70 -1.25
CA ASP A 30 -1.74 -11.18 -1.97
C ASP A 30 -0.58 -10.18 -1.87
N VAL A 31 -0.87 -8.89 -2.05
CA VAL A 31 0.12 -7.82 -1.94
C VAL A 31 0.70 -7.76 -0.54
N LEU A 32 -0.15 -7.85 0.49
CA LEU A 32 0.30 -7.79 1.88
C LEU A 32 1.20 -8.97 2.24
N ILE A 33 0.90 -10.15 1.73
CA ILE A 33 1.75 -11.33 1.92
C ILE A 33 3.13 -11.08 1.31
N LEU A 34 3.18 -10.54 0.10
CA LEU A 34 4.44 -10.23 -0.58
C LEU A 34 5.24 -9.16 0.16
N LEU A 35 4.58 -8.08 0.59
CA LEU A 35 5.24 -7.02 1.36
C LEU A 35 5.82 -7.57 2.66
N LYS A 36 5.04 -8.36 3.38
CA LYS A 36 5.46 -8.93 4.65
C LYS A 36 6.68 -9.83 4.51
N SER A 37 6.81 -10.51 3.38
CA SER A 37 7.95 -11.41 3.13
C SER A 37 9.27 -10.66 2.99
N GLY A 38 9.24 -9.38 2.70
CA GLY A 38 10.44 -8.57 2.47
C GLY A 38 11.10 -8.80 1.12
N LYS A 39 10.52 -9.66 0.29
CA LYS A 39 11.06 -9.93 -1.04
C LYS A 39 10.68 -8.83 -2.01
N LYS A 40 11.46 -8.72 -3.10
CA LYS A 40 11.17 -7.76 -4.15
C LYS A 40 9.82 -8.08 -4.79
N LEU A 41 8.99 -7.04 -4.96
CA LEU A 41 7.68 -7.20 -5.59
C LEU A 41 7.80 -7.42 -7.09
N PRO A 42 6.93 -8.26 -7.68
CA PRO A 42 6.86 -8.39 -9.13
C PRO A 42 6.64 -7.03 -9.81
N ALA A 43 7.21 -6.87 -11.00
CA ALA A 43 7.17 -5.60 -11.75
C ALA A 43 5.75 -5.12 -12.03
N LYS A 44 4.78 -6.03 -12.11
CA LYS A 44 3.38 -5.67 -12.38
C LYS A 44 2.79 -4.72 -11.34
N TYR A 45 3.33 -4.72 -10.12
CA TYR A 45 2.83 -3.84 -9.04
C TYR A 45 3.41 -2.44 -9.12
N LYS A 46 4.42 -2.20 -9.95
CA LYS A 46 5.02 -0.88 -10.15
C LYS A 46 5.40 -0.18 -8.84
N ASP A 47 5.96 -0.94 -7.91
CA ASP A 47 6.39 -0.40 -6.62
C ASP A 47 7.51 0.63 -6.82
N HIS A 48 7.33 1.85 -6.30
CA HIS A 48 8.30 2.92 -6.47
C HIS A 48 8.18 3.96 -5.37
N GLU A 49 9.25 4.73 -5.19
CA GLU A 49 9.25 5.85 -4.23
C GLU A 49 8.48 7.03 -4.81
N LEU A 50 7.76 7.72 -3.91
CA LEU A 50 7.07 8.95 -4.26
C LEU A 50 8.00 10.15 -4.05
N LYS A 51 7.67 11.25 -4.71
CA LYS A 51 8.42 12.51 -4.63
C LYS A 51 7.51 13.63 -4.14
N GLY A 52 8.10 14.83 -3.94
CA GLY A 52 7.35 15.99 -3.50
C GLY A 52 6.82 15.83 -2.09
N ASP A 53 5.56 16.17 -1.89
CA ASP A 53 4.92 16.13 -0.56
C ASP A 53 4.86 14.70 0.02
N TRP A 54 5.00 13.69 -0.83
CA TRP A 54 4.98 12.29 -0.42
C TRP A 54 6.38 11.68 -0.33
N LYS A 55 7.42 12.51 -0.26
CA LYS A 55 8.78 12.01 -0.13
C LYS A 55 8.89 11.14 1.13
N GLY A 56 9.55 10.00 0.99
CA GLY A 56 9.69 9.03 2.07
C GLY A 56 8.63 7.94 2.05
N PHE A 57 7.60 8.10 1.24
CA PHE A 57 6.58 7.09 1.03
C PHE A 57 6.82 6.31 -0.25
N ARG A 58 6.26 5.13 -0.32
CA ARG A 58 6.28 4.30 -1.52
C ARG A 58 4.85 4.03 -1.97
N GLU A 59 4.69 3.79 -3.26
CA GLU A 59 3.40 3.49 -3.86
C GLU A 59 3.51 2.21 -4.68
N LEU A 60 2.49 1.37 -4.61
CA LEU A 60 2.36 0.25 -5.53
C LEU A 60 0.93 0.21 -6.08
N HIS A 61 0.79 -0.47 -7.21
CA HIS A 61 -0.51 -0.65 -7.87
C HIS A 61 -1.02 -2.06 -7.58
N ILE A 62 -2.09 -2.15 -6.77
CA ILE A 62 -2.77 -3.43 -6.54
C ILE A 62 -3.53 -3.81 -7.81
N SER A 63 -4.14 -2.81 -8.44
CA SER A 63 -4.78 -2.85 -9.75
C SER A 63 -4.47 -1.52 -10.44
N PRO A 64 -4.76 -1.35 -11.73
CA PRO A 64 -4.39 -0.12 -12.44
C PRO A 64 -4.77 1.19 -11.76
N ASP A 65 -5.92 1.24 -11.10
CA ASP A 65 -6.34 2.43 -10.36
C ASP A 65 -6.64 2.14 -8.88
N TRP A 66 -6.00 1.16 -8.31
CA TRP A 66 -6.09 0.88 -6.89
C TRP A 66 -4.69 0.84 -6.32
N LEU A 67 -4.33 1.90 -5.60
CA LEU A 67 -2.98 2.13 -5.08
C LEU A 67 -2.89 1.80 -3.60
N LEU A 68 -1.69 1.46 -3.17
CA LEU A 68 -1.34 1.35 -1.75
C LEU A 68 -0.13 2.23 -1.51
N ILE A 69 -0.25 3.17 -0.57
CA ILE A 69 0.85 4.02 -0.13
C ILE A 69 1.32 3.53 1.23
N TYR A 70 2.62 3.33 1.36
CA TYR A 70 3.19 2.78 2.59
C TYR A 70 4.60 3.30 2.83
N THR A 71 5.09 3.10 4.06
CA THR A 71 6.49 3.34 4.39
C THR A 71 7.13 2.02 4.79
N LYS A 72 8.43 1.91 4.57
CA LYS A 72 9.19 0.70 4.86
C LYS A 72 10.39 1.04 5.73
N ASN A 73 10.38 0.55 6.96
CA ASN A 73 11.50 0.70 7.88
C ASN A 73 12.31 -0.61 7.88
N LYS A 74 13.45 -0.58 7.19
CA LYS A 74 14.30 -1.77 7.04
C LYS A 74 15.07 -2.11 8.31
N THR A 75 15.28 -1.15 9.18
CA THR A 75 16.00 -1.37 10.44
C THR A 75 15.12 -2.08 11.45
N GLU A 76 13.90 -1.60 11.62
CA GLU A 76 12.95 -2.19 12.57
C GLU A 76 12.05 -3.25 11.95
N LEU A 77 12.14 -3.46 10.63
CA LEU A 77 11.33 -4.40 9.88
C LEU A 77 9.82 -4.13 10.03
N ILE A 78 9.46 -2.85 9.87
CA ILE A 78 8.07 -2.41 9.97
C ILE A 78 7.62 -1.81 8.64
N LEU A 79 6.44 -2.22 8.20
CA LEU A 79 5.75 -1.63 7.05
C LEU A 79 4.51 -0.92 7.57
N THR A 80 4.44 0.40 7.39
CA THR A 80 3.27 1.18 7.80
C THR A 80 2.39 1.43 6.58
N LEU A 81 1.22 0.80 6.57
CA LEU A 81 0.24 0.94 5.50
C LEU A 81 -0.52 2.24 5.74
N THR A 82 -0.26 3.25 4.91
CA THR A 82 -0.67 4.63 5.17
C THR A 82 -2.01 4.99 4.55
N ARG A 83 -2.20 4.69 3.27
CA ARG A 83 -3.42 4.96 2.52
C ARG A 83 -3.62 3.91 1.43
N THR A 84 -4.87 3.68 1.06
CA THR A 84 -5.20 2.91 -0.15
C THR A 84 -6.45 3.52 -0.79
N GLY A 85 -6.49 3.49 -2.12
CA GLY A 85 -7.59 4.06 -2.90
C GLY A 85 -7.16 4.35 -4.32
N SER A 86 -7.99 5.07 -5.06
CA SER A 86 -7.70 5.48 -6.43
C SER A 86 -6.78 6.70 -6.44
N HIS A 87 -6.21 7.02 -7.60
CA HIS A 87 -5.40 8.23 -7.77
C HIS A 87 -6.17 9.48 -7.36
N SER A 88 -7.41 9.61 -7.79
CA SER A 88 -8.20 10.81 -7.49
C SER A 88 -8.54 10.91 -6.00
N GLU A 89 -8.67 9.80 -5.31
CA GLU A 89 -8.95 9.81 -3.87
C GLU A 89 -7.72 10.17 -3.05
N LEU A 90 -6.54 9.68 -3.46
CA LEU A 90 -5.31 9.85 -2.69
C LEU A 90 -4.56 11.13 -3.06
N PHE A 91 -4.59 11.54 -4.32
CA PHE A 91 -3.85 12.68 -4.83
C PHE A 91 -4.80 13.73 -5.41
N LYS A 92 -5.68 14.22 -4.58
CA LYS A 92 -6.62 15.27 -4.99
C LYS A 92 -5.87 16.50 -5.50
N LYS A 93 -6.29 16.95 -6.66
CA LYS A 93 -5.81 18.21 -7.22
C LYS A 93 -6.91 19.24 -7.14
#